data_1440a31db618f958b701180a3128273c
#
_entry.id   1440a31db618f958b701180a3128273c
#
_cell.length_a   1.000
_cell.length_b   1.000
_cell.length_c   1.000
_cell.angle_alpha   90.00
_cell.angle_beta   90.00
_cell.angle_gamma   90.00
#
_symmetry.space_group_name_H-M   'P 1'
#
loop_
_entity.id
_entity.type
_entity.pdbx_description
1 polymer ?
#
loop_
_entity_poly.entity_id
_entity_poly.type
_entity_poly.pdbx_seq_one_letter_code
_entity_poly.pdbx_strand_id
1 'polypeptide(L)'
;MSRRSFLKAVAVAAALGASVAHADTKTLVVGTDTSFMPFEFKQGDKYVGFDLDLWAEIAKDQGWKYTIQPMDFAGLIPALQTQNIDVALSGMTIREERKKAIDFSAPYYDSGLAAMVQVGNTTIRSIDDLNGKVIAAKTGTATIDWIKAHLKPKEIRQFPNIDQAYLALEAGRVDAAMHDTPNVLFFVNNEGKGKVKVAGQPVSGDKYGIGFPKGSALVPKVNASLVKIRAEGRYAQIYRKWFGAEPPKM
;
A
#
# COMPACT_ATOMS: atom_id res chain seq x y z
N MET A 1 29.01 67.85 -57.34
CA MET A 1 28.39 68.15 -56.02
C MET A 1 27.81 66.86 -55.46
N SER A 2 28.41 66.34 -54.41
CA SER A 2 28.14 65.01 -53.84
C SER A 2 26.99 65.07 -52.83
N ARG A 3 26.03 64.11 -52.97
CA ARG A 3 25.05 63.82 -51.92
C ARG A 3 25.30 62.43 -51.40
N ARG A 4 25.89 62.36 -50.23
CA ARG A 4 26.05 61.15 -49.46
C ARG A 4 24.76 60.86 -48.69
N SER A 5 24.07 59.80 -49.08
CA SER A 5 22.92 59.27 -48.32
C SER A 5 23.41 58.29 -47.27
N PHE A 6 23.16 58.59 -46.00
CA PHE A 6 23.41 57.70 -44.85
C PHE A 6 22.22 56.73 -44.74
N LEU A 7 22.46 55.44 -44.99
CA LEU A 7 21.54 54.37 -44.62
C LEU A 7 21.79 54.03 -43.15
N LYS A 8 20.82 54.30 -42.32
CA LYS A 8 20.79 53.80 -40.94
C LYS A 8 20.17 52.41 -40.97
N ALA A 9 20.98 51.38 -40.72
CA ALA A 9 20.50 50.02 -40.44
C ALA A 9 19.96 49.96 -39.03
N VAL A 10 18.65 49.70 -38.90
CA VAL A 10 17.97 49.41 -37.62
C VAL A 10 18.05 47.89 -37.44
N ALA A 11 18.91 47.42 -36.50
CA ALA A 11 18.96 46.06 -36.08
C ALA A 11 17.79 45.85 -35.07
N VAL A 12 16.74 45.15 -35.49
CA VAL A 12 15.70 44.65 -34.59
C VAL A 12 16.19 43.35 -33.96
N ALA A 13 16.65 43.41 -32.71
CA ALA A 13 16.92 42.25 -31.92
C ALA A 13 15.59 41.63 -31.45
N ALA A 14 15.16 40.54 -32.12
CA ALA A 14 14.04 39.72 -31.67
C ALA A 14 14.49 38.90 -30.46
N ALA A 15 14.18 39.37 -29.25
CA ALA A 15 14.32 38.61 -28.04
C ALA A 15 13.24 37.48 -28.05
N LEU A 16 13.61 36.30 -28.50
CA LEU A 16 12.83 35.07 -28.31
C LEU A 16 12.83 34.77 -26.81
N GLY A 17 11.86 35.29 -26.09
CA GLY A 17 11.53 34.88 -24.73
C GLY A 17 11.03 33.43 -24.78
N ALA A 18 11.89 32.49 -24.47
CA ALA A 18 11.49 31.13 -24.21
C ALA A 18 10.62 31.13 -22.94
N SER A 19 9.31 31.23 -23.11
CA SER A 19 8.37 30.92 -22.07
C SER A 19 8.56 29.48 -21.67
N VAL A 20 9.28 29.24 -20.58
CA VAL A 20 9.29 27.93 -19.93
C VAL A 20 7.85 27.73 -19.44
N ALA A 21 7.06 27.04 -20.25
CA ALA A 21 5.76 26.56 -19.82
C ALA A 21 6.02 25.69 -18.58
N HIS A 22 5.76 26.23 -17.41
CA HIS A 22 5.57 25.41 -16.22
C HIS A 22 4.32 24.58 -16.53
N ALA A 23 4.53 23.36 -17.00
CA ALA A 23 3.47 22.36 -17.01
C ALA A 23 3.03 22.25 -15.55
N ASP A 24 1.80 22.69 -15.28
CA ASP A 24 1.17 22.55 -13.97
C ASP A 24 1.14 21.04 -13.70
N THR A 25 2.08 20.56 -12.90
CA THR A 25 2.21 19.14 -12.62
C THR A 25 0.98 18.75 -11.80
N LYS A 26 0.10 17.95 -12.44
CA LYS A 26 -1.11 17.41 -11.81
C LYS A 26 -0.75 16.91 -10.40
N THR A 27 -1.49 17.34 -9.39
CA THR A 27 -1.39 16.77 -8.05
C THR A 27 -2.01 15.38 -8.08
N LEU A 28 -1.24 14.35 -7.72
CA LEU A 28 -1.70 12.96 -7.70
C LEU A 28 -2.62 12.72 -6.49
N VAL A 29 -3.67 11.94 -6.70
CA VAL A 29 -4.55 11.47 -5.64
C VAL A 29 -4.14 10.05 -5.27
N VAL A 30 -3.66 9.86 -4.04
CA VAL A 30 -3.22 8.57 -3.51
C VAL A 30 -4.30 8.03 -2.56
N GLY A 31 -5.04 7.03 -3.03
CA GLY A 31 -6.01 6.31 -2.21
C GLY A 31 -5.31 5.32 -1.29
N THR A 32 -5.70 5.32 -0.02
CA THR A 32 -5.11 4.43 1.00
C THR A 32 -6.14 4.05 2.05
N ASP A 33 -6.04 2.83 2.54
CA ASP A 33 -6.73 2.41 3.75
C ASP A 33 -5.97 2.92 4.97
N THR A 34 -6.66 3.33 6.00
CA THR A 34 -6.04 3.96 7.17
C THR A 34 -6.16 3.13 8.45
N SER A 35 -6.35 1.82 8.29
CA SER A 35 -6.43 0.84 9.38
C SER A 35 -5.55 -0.39 9.12
N PHE A 36 -4.30 -0.16 8.69
CA PHE A 36 -3.37 -1.24 8.36
C PHE A 36 -1.98 -1.01 8.96
N MET A 37 -1.88 -1.05 10.28
CA MET A 37 -0.60 -0.88 10.98
C MET A 37 0.38 -2.03 10.67
N PRO A 38 1.68 -1.75 10.49
CA PRO A 38 2.34 -0.46 10.51
C PRO A 38 2.49 0.22 9.14
N PHE A 39 1.72 -0.17 8.11
CA PHE A 39 1.86 0.30 6.73
C PHE A 39 1.20 1.66 6.50
N GLU A 40 -0.09 1.79 6.83
CA GLU A 40 -0.84 3.04 6.75
C GLU A 40 -1.93 3.10 7.82
N PHE A 41 -1.86 4.11 8.64
CA PHE A 41 -2.82 4.29 9.72
C PHE A 41 -2.91 5.75 10.16
N LYS A 42 -3.99 6.07 10.89
CA LYS A 42 -4.18 7.40 11.44
C LYS A 42 -3.52 7.51 12.82
N GLN A 43 -2.63 8.48 13.00
CA GLN A 43 -2.03 8.82 14.29
C GLN A 43 -2.29 10.30 14.62
N GLY A 44 -3.21 10.56 15.55
CA GLY A 44 -3.73 11.90 15.76
C GLY A 44 -4.44 12.42 14.51
N ASP A 45 -4.04 13.58 14.01
CA ASP A 45 -4.60 14.17 12.78
C ASP A 45 -3.81 13.84 11.51
N LYS A 46 -2.80 12.96 11.61
CA LYS A 46 -1.92 12.62 10.49
C LYS A 46 -2.11 11.16 10.07
N TYR A 47 -1.93 10.92 8.79
CA TYR A 47 -1.74 9.57 8.26
C TYR A 47 -0.25 9.28 8.22
N VAL A 48 0.14 8.14 8.76
CA VAL A 48 1.54 7.71 8.89
C VAL A 48 1.65 6.21 8.58
N GLY A 49 2.86 5.73 8.34
CA GLY A 49 3.13 4.32 8.11
C GLY A 49 4.23 4.10 7.10
N PHE A 50 4.64 2.84 7.00
CA PHE A 50 5.70 2.41 6.08
C PHE A 50 5.38 2.78 4.62
N ASP A 51 4.16 2.49 4.17
CA ASP A 51 3.71 2.77 2.81
C ASP A 51 3.75 4.27 2.50
N LEU A 52 3.29 5.09 3.45
CA LEU A 52 3.25 6.55 3.29
C LEU A 52 4.65 7.17 3.27
N ASP A 53 5.56 6.67 4.09
CA ASP A 53 6.96 7.10 4.05
C ASP A 53 7.64 6.68 2.74
N LEU A 54 7.37 5.46 2.25
CA LEU A 54 7.89 4.98 0.97
C LEU A 54 7.37 5.82 -0.20
N TRP A 55 6.07 6.13 -0.19
CA TRP A 55 5.49 6.99 -1.23
C TRP A 55 6.05 8.41 -1.20
N ALA A 56 6.27 8.97 -0.02
CA ALA A 56 6.88 10.28 0.12
C ALA A 56 8.27 10.34 -0.53
N GLU A 57 9.08 9.30 -0.36
CA GLU A 57 10.40 9.21 -1.01
C GLU A 57 10.28 9.03 -2.54
N ILE A 58 9.31 8.24 -3.03
CA ILE A 58 9.02 8.09 -4.46
C ILE A 58 8.58 9.44 -5.05
N ALA A 59 7.63 10.10 -4.42
CA ALA A 59 7.11 11.38 -4.88
C ALA A 59 8.20 12.47 -4.90
N LYS A 60 9.06 12.50 -3.88
CA LYS A 60 10.22 13.39 -3.81
C LYS A 60 11.21 13.12 -4.95
N ASP A 61 11.52 11.85 -5.23
CA ASP A 61 12.43 11.47 -6.31
C ASP A 61 11.91 11.88 -7.69
N GLN A 62 10.60 11.85 -7.90
CA GLN A 62 9.93 12.22 -9.13
C GLN A 62 9.49 13.69 -9.22
N GLY A 63 9.61 14.47 -8.13
CA GLY A 63 9.13 15.84 -8.07
C GLY A 63 7.60 15.97 -8.10
N TRP A 64 6.87 14.94 -7.64
CA TRP A 64 5.40 14.95 -7.66
C TRP A 64 4.79 15.59 -6.43
N LYS A 65 3.70 16.32 -6.66
CA LYS A 65 2.77 16.73 -5.61
C LYS A 65 1.67 15.68 -5.49
N TYR A 66 1.21 15.42 -4.28
CA TYR A 66 0.13 14.47 -4.03
C TYR A 66 -0.72 14.84 -2.83
N THR A 67 -1.91 14.26 -2.77
CA THR A 67 -2.81 14.28 -1.61
C THR A 67 -3.16 12.85 -1.23
N ILE A 68 -3.33 12.60 0.07
CA ILE A 68 -3.81 11.32 0.57
C ILE A 68 -5.34 11.35 0.64
N GLN A 69 -5.97 10.36 0.03
CA GLN A 69 -7.42 10.15 0.09
C GLN A 69 -7.73 8.85 0.84
N PRO A 70 -8.15 8.94 2.11
CA PRO A 70 -8.53 7.76 2.87
C PRO A 70 -9.80 7.13 2.31
N MET A 71 -9.82 5.80 2.22
CA MET A 71 -10.97 5.02 1.79
C MET A 71 -10.84 3.56 2.22
N ASP A 72 -11.95 2.84 2.25
CA ASP A 72 -11.93 1.41 2.52
C ASP A 72 -11.14 0.65 1.46
N PHE A 73 -10.37 -0.37 1.86
CA PHE A 73 -9.54 -1.19 0.97
C PHE A 73 -10.32 -1.74 -0.23
N ALA A 74 -11.55 -2.22 -0.02
CA ALA A 74 -12.40 -2.76 -1.07
C ALA A 74 -12.78 -1.72 -2.15
N GLY A 75 -12.69 -0.44 -1.84
CA GLY A 75 -12.97 0.67 -2.77
C GLY A 75 -11.79 1.06 -3.65
N LEU A 76 -10.55 0.65 -3.34
CA LEU A 76 -9.35 1.11 -4.01
C LEU A 76 -9.31 0.72 -5.50
N ILE A 77 -9.58 -0.55 -5.84
CA ILE A 77 -9.59 -1.00 -7.24
C ILE A 77 -10.68 -0.32 -8.07
N PRO A 78 -11.95 -0.25 -7.62
CA PRO A 78 -12.97 0.54 -8.29
C PRO A 78 -12.59 2.00 -8.49
N ALA A 79 -11.97 2.64 -7.50
CA ALA A 79 -11.55 4.04 -7.58
C ALA A 79 -10.42 4.25 -8.62
N LEU A 80 -9.48 3.29 -8.76
CA LEU A 80 -8.49 3.30 -9.84
C LEU A 80 -9.14 3.14 -11.22
N GLN A 81 -10.09 2.22 -11.36
CA GLN A 81 -10.78 1.96 -12.64
C GLN A 81 -11.59 3.19 -13.11
N THR A 82 -12.19 3.92 -12.18
CA THR A 82 -12.94 5.16 -12.47
C THR A 82 -12.05 6.40 -12.48
N GLN A 83 -10.75 6.26 -12.25
CA GLN A 83 -9.77 7.35 -12.19
C GLN A 83 -10.10 8.42 -11.11
N ASN A 84 -10.83 8.05 -10.07
CA ASN A 84 -11.05 8.89 -8.91
C ASN A 84 -9.80 9.02 -8.03
N ILE A 85 -8.89 8.04 -8.13
CA ILE A 85 -7.54 8.07 -7.58
C ILE A 85 -6.53 7.72 -8.67
N ASP A 86 -5.32 8.25 -8.56
CA ASP A 86 -4.22 7.96 -9.49
C ASP A 86 -3.36 6.79 -9.03
N VAL A 87 -3.35 6.53 -7.73
CA VAL A 87 -2.51 5.55 -7.06
C VAL A 87 -3.30 4.89 -5.94
N ALA A 88 -3.19 3.57 -5.80
CA ALA A 88 -3.63 2.83 -4.61
C ALA A 88 -2.40 2.31 -3.86
N LEU A 89 -2.22 2.78 -2.64
CA LEU A 89 -1.11 2.45 -1.77
C LEU A 89 -1.67 1.92 -0.44
N SER A 90 -1.65 0.60 -0.25
CA SER A 90 -2.33 -0.02 0.89
C SER A 90 -1.98 -1.50 1.05
N GLY A 91 -0.71 -1.87 1.13
CA GLY A 91 -0.29 -3.26 1.28
C GLY A 91 -0.98 -4.20 0.28
N MET A 92 -1.25 -3.73 -0.94
CA MET A 92 -2.08 -4.47 -1.87
C MET A 92 -1.33 -5.65 -2.49
N THR A 93 -1.75 -6.88 -2.15
CA THR A 93 -1.19 -8.11 -2.73
C THR A 93 -1.34 -8.12 -4.25
N ILE A 94 -0.23 -8.34 -4.96
CA ILE A 94 -0.20 -8.52 -6.42
C ILE A 94 -0.82 -9.88 -6.74
N ARG A 95 -1.94 -9.88 -7.48
CA ARG A 95 -2.66 -11.09 -7.91
C ARG A 95 -3.07 -11.00 -9.38
N GLU A 96 -3.12 -12.12 -10.06
CA GLU A 96 -3.47 -12.17 -11.49
C GLU A 96 -4.89 -11.62 -11.75
N GLU A 97 -5.85 -11.89 -10.85
CA GLU A 97 -7.20 -11.35 -10.96
C GLU A 97 -7.21 -9.82 -10.89
N ARG A 98 -6.41 -9.25 -9.99
CA ARG A 98 -6.28 -7.79 -9.84
C ARG A 98 -5.56 -7.17 -11.03
N LYS A 99 -4.55 -7.85 -11.58
CA LYS A 99 -3.84 -7.40 -12.79
C LYS A 99 -4.74 -7.29 -14.02
N LYS A 100 -5.87 -7.99 -14.06
CA LYS A 100 -6.86 -7.82 -15.14
C LYS A 100 -7.52 -6.45 -15.09
N ALA A 101 -7.69 -5.88 -13.90
CA ALA A 101 -8.40 -4.63 -13.66
C ALA A 101 -7.50 -3.40 -13.54
N ILE A 102 -6.30 -3.56 -12.97
CA ILE A 102 -5.34 -2.50 -12.67
C ILE A 102 -3.92 -2.93 -13.02
N ASP A 103 -2.99 -1.96 -13.07
CA ASP A 103 -1.56 -2.25 -13.16
C ASP A 103 -0.89 -2.12 -11.79
N PHE A 104 0.24 -2.79 -11.63
CA PHE A 104 1.03 -2.77 -10.40
C PHE A 104 2.46 -2.30 -10.66
N SER A 105 3.06 -1.69 -9.65
CA SER A 105 4.51 -1.54 -9.57
C SER A 105 5.22 -2.89 -9.46
N ALA A 106 6.54 -2.88 -9.56
CA ALA A 106 7.35 -3.97 -9.02
C ALA A 106 7.03 -4.17 -7.53
N PRO A 107 7.20 -5.40 -7.00
CA PRO A 107 6.97 -5.67 -5.58
C PRO A 107 7.85 -4.78 -4.70
N TYR A 108 7.25 -4.25 -3.63
CA TYR A 108 7.99 -3.44 -2.67
C TYR A 108 8.12 -4.10 -1.29
N TYR A 109 7.28 -5.10 -0.97
CA TYR A 109 7.30 -5.80 0.31
C TYR A 109 6.92 -7.29 0.12
N ASP A 110 7.61 -8.20 0.82
CA ASP A 110 7.24 -9.61 0.89
C ASP A 110 6.34 -9.85 2.10
N SER A 111 5.20 -10.47 1.88
CA SER A 111 4.18 -10.74 2.88
C SER A 111 3.76 -12.21 2.86
N GLY A 112 2.71 -12.50 3.56
CA GLY A 112 2.03 -13.77 3.66
C GLY A 112 0.81 -13.60 4.55
N LEU A 113 0.18 -14.69 4.95
CA LEU A 113 -1.03 -14.68 5.76
C LEU A 113 -0.76 -15.36 7.11
N ALA A 114 -1.33 -14.83 8.17
CA ALA A 114 -1.28 -15.41 9.49
C ALA A 114 -2.66 -15.43 10.13
N ALA A 115 -2.91 -16.47 10.91
CA ALA A 115 -4.09 -16.55 11.76
C ALA A 115 -3.71 -16.21 13.20
N MET A 116 -4.63 -15.61 13.94
CA MET A 116 -4.51 -15.44 15.38
C MET A 116 -5.79 -15.85 16.10
N VAL A 117 -5.61 -16.24 17.34
CA VAL A 117 -6.67 -16.71 18.25
C VAL A 117 -6.50 -16.04 19.61
N GLN A 118 -7.52 -16.12 20.45
CA GLN A 118 -7.41 -15.67 21.84
C GLN A 118 -6.26 -16.42 22.54
N VAL A 119 -5.56 -15.78 23.46
CA VAL A 119 -4.39 -16.36 24.17
C VAL A 119 -4.74 -17.66 24.90
N GLY A 120 -5.95 -17.77 25.43
CA GLY A 120 -6.47 -18.97 26.11
C GLY A 120 -6.92 -20.09 25.18
N ASN A 121 -6.94 -19.89 23.84
CA ASN A 121 -7.33 -20.94 22.91
C ASN A 121 -6.26 -22.04 22.87
N THR A 122 -6.67 -23.29 23.08
CA THR A 122 -5.79 -24.47 23.04
C THR A 122 -6.12 -25.45 21.92
N THR A 123 -7.20 -25.19 21.18
CA THR A 123 -7.74 -26.11 20.16
C THR A 123 -7.30 -25.77 18.75
N ILE A 124 -7.02 -24.50 18.44
CA ILE A 124 -6.54 -24.06 17.14
C ILE A 124 -5.03 -23.83 17.25
N ARG A 125 -4.23 -24.75 16.68
CA ARG A 125 -2.78 -24.77 16.75
C ARG A 125 -2.11 -24.63 15.39
N SER A 126 -2.91 -24.78 14.31
CA SER A 126 -2.48 -24.68 12.93
C SER A 126 -3.53 -23.98 12.09
N ILE A 127 -3.19 -23.63 10.87
CA ILE A 127 -4.14 -23.08 9.88
C ILE A 127 -5.23 -24.09 9.55
N ASP A 128 -4.90 -25.40 9.50
CA ASP A 128 -5.86 -26.45 9.20
C ASP A 128 -6.96 -26.61 10.27
N ASP A 129 -6.67 -26.26 11.53
CA ASP A 129 -7.65 -26.28 12.62
C ASP A 129 -8.73 -25.22 12.48
N LEU A 130 -8.58 -24.30 11.49
CA LEU A 130 -9.60 -23.29 11.15
C LEU A 130 -10.78 -23.88 10.37
N ASN A 131 -10.68 -25.14 9.89
CA ASN A 131 -11.84 -25.83 9.28
C ASN A 131 -12.97 -25.95 10.31
N GLY A 132 -14.18 -25.63 9.87
CA GLY A 132 -15.38 -25.63 10.73
C GLY A 132 -15.46 -24.47 11.72
N LYS A 133 -14.54 -23.50 11.71
CA LYS A 133 -14.49 -22.34 12.60
C LYS A 133 -15.09 -21.09 11.97
N VAL A 134 -15.44 -20.13 12.80
CA VAL A 134 -15.82 -18.78 12.38
C VAL A 134 -14.58 -17.93 12.33
N ILE A 135 -14.21 -17.50 11.11
CA ILE A 135 -12.98 -16.73 10.85
C ILE A 135 -13.34 -15.29 10.52
N ALA A 136 -12.79 -14.34 11.27
CA ALA A 136 -12.87 -12.92 10.93
C ALA A 136 -11.80 -12.56 9.90
N ALA A 137 -12.18 -11.79 8.88
CA ALA A 137 -11.26 -11.28 7.85
C ALA A 137 -11.73 -9.92 7.32
N LYS A 138 -10.81 -9.15 6.73
CA LYS A 138 -11.12 -7.85 6.14
C LYS A 138 -11.70 -8.01 4.73
N THR A 139 -12.77 -7.27 4.45
CA THR A 139 -13.47 -7.28 3.15
C THR A 139 -12.54 -6.89 2.00
N GLY A 140 -12.62 -7.64 0.88
CA GLY A 140 -11.87 -7.36 -0.36
C GLY A 140 -10.40 -7.75 -0.33
N THR A 141 -9.89 -8.34 0.77
CA THR A 141 -8.49 -8.76 0.87
C THR A 141 -8.22 -10.12 0.22
N ALA A 142 -6.96 -10.38 -0.11
CA ALA A 142 -6.49 -11.66 -0.61
C ALA A 142 -6.72 -12.80 0.40
N THR A 143 -6.77 -12.46 1.68
CA THR A 143 -7.04 -13.40 2.78
C THR A 143 -8.35 -14.15 2.60
N ILE A 144 -9.43 -13.44 2.21
CA ILE A 144 -10.75 -14.07 2.00
C ILE A 144 -10.70 -15.10 0.87
N ASP A 145 -10.04 -14.75 -0.23
CA ASP A 145 -9.91 -15.66 -1.39
C ASP A 145 -9.06 -16.86 -1.03
N TRP A 146 -7.98 -16.65 -0.27
CA TRP A 146 -7.13 -17.72 0.21
C TRP A 146 -7.91 -18.68 1.13
N ILE A 147 -8.66 -18.15 2.11
CA ILE A 147 -9.51 -18.96 3.00
C ILE A 147 -10.48 -19.81 2.19
N LYS A 148 -11.19 -19.21 1.22
CA LYS A 148 -12.15 -19.93 0.37
C LYS A 148 -11.52 -21.05 -0.47
N ALA A 149 -10.27 -20.84 -0.90
CA ALA A 149 -9.56 -21.82 -1.74
C ALA A 149 -8.95 -22.97 -0.95
N HIS A 150 -8.58 -22.77 0.32
CA HIS A 150 -7.77 -23.73 1.09
C HIS A 150 -8.47 -24.28 2.33
N LEU A 151 -9.52 -23.62 2.83
CA LEU A 151 -10.21 -24.01 4.07
C LEU A 151 -11.70 -24.21 3.84
N LYS A 152 -12.34 -24.91 4.78
CA LYS A 152 -13.79 -25.09 4.86
C LYS A 152 -14.30 -24.52 6.19
N PRO A 153 -14.27 -23.17 6.37
CA PRO A 153 -14.73 -22.56 7.61
C PRO A 153 -16.24 -22.74 7.76
N LYS A 154 -16.73 -22.65 9.00
CA LYS A 154 -18.18 -22.56 9.27
C LYS A 154 -18.74 -21.24 8.73
N GLU A 155 -17.98 -20.16 8.88
CA GLU A 155 -18.35 -18.81 8.43
C GLU A 155 -17.07 -17.99 8.20
N ILE A 156 -17.03 -17.16 7.16
CA ILE A 156 -16.08 -16.05 7.03
C ILE A 156 -16.83 -14.78 7.38
N ARG A 157 -16.58 -14.25 8.58
CA ARG A 157 -17.19 -12.99 9.02
C ARG A 157 -16.33 -11.83 8.54
N GLN A 158 -16.87 -11.06 7.61
CA GLN A 158 -16.17 -9.99 6.96
C GLN A 158 -16.39 -8.65 7.65
N PHE A 159 -15.31 -7.87 7.78
CA PHE A 159 -15.33 -6.54 8.38
C PHE A 159 -14.70 -5.53 7.39
N PRO A 160 -15.23 -4.32 7.26
CA PRO A 160 -14.61 -3.30 6.43
C PRO A 160 -13.21 -2.91 6.95
N ASN A 161 -13.03 -2.90 8.27
CA ASN A 161 -11.79 -2.58 8.97
C ASN A 161 -11.24 -3.79 9.69
N ILE A 162 -9.89 -3.98 9.62
CA ILE A 162 -9.24 -5.11 10.28
C ILE A 162 -9.30 -5.00 11.81
N ASP A 163 -9.26 -3.79 12.36
CA ASP A 163 -9.38 -3.56 13.82
C ASP A 163 -10.69 -4.09 14.36
N GLN A 164 -11.79 -3.98 13.60
CA GLN A 164 -13.09 -4.52 13.99
C GLN A 164 -13.08 -6.05 14.01
N ALA A 165 -12.35 -6.70 13.07
CA ALA A 165 -12.15 -8.15 13.08
C ALA A 165 -11.35 -8.60 14.31
N TYR A 166 -10.34 -7.86 14.69
CA TYR A 166 -9.52 -8.13 15.86
C TYR A 166 -10.28 -7.93 17.17
N LEU A 167 -11.07 -6.86 17.28
CA LEU A 167 -11.96 -6.65 18.42
C LEU A 167 -13.03 -7.75 18.52
N ALA A 168 -13.54 -8.25 17.40
CA ALA A 168 -14.49 -9.37 17.43
C ALA A 168 -13.84 -10.66 17.94
N LEU A 169 -12.55 -10.89 17.63
CA LEU A 169 -11.79 -12.00 18.17
C LEU A 169 -11.53 -11.82 19.67
N GLU A 170 -11.06 -10.67 20.11
CA GLU A 170 -10.84 -10.39 21.54
C GLU A 170 -12.12 -10.60 22.38
N ALA A 171 -13.27 -10.20 21.81
CA ALA A 171 -14.58 -10.36 22.45
C ALA A 171 -15.15 -11.80 22.36
N GLY A 172 -14.44 -12.76 21.76
CA GLY A 172 -14.90 -14.13 21.59
C GLY A 172 -16.09 -14.32 20.64
N ARG A 173 -16.33 -13.34 19.76
CA ARG A 173 -17.43 -13.38 18.78
C ARG A 173 -17.09 -14.20 17.53
N VAL A 174 -15.82 -14.53 17.34
CA VAL A 174 -15.26 -15.37 16.29
C VAL A 174 -14.18 -16.27 16.90
N ASP A 175 -13.89 -17.40 16.25
CA ASP A 175 -12.91 -18.37 16.75
C ASP A 175 -11.46 -17.94 16.42
N ALA A 176 -11.27 -17.28 15.29
CA ALA A 176 -9.98 -16.79 14.81
C ALA A 176 -10.15 -15.51 13.98
N ALA A 177 -9.07 -14.77 13.83
CA ALA A 177 -8.95 -13.73 12.81
C ALA A 177 -7.74 -14.06 11.91
N MET A 178 -7.88 -13.80 10.62
CA MET A 178 -6.82 -14.07 9.64
C MET A 178 -6.59 -12.84 8.77
N HIS A 179 -5.33 -12.45 8.63
CA HIS A 179 -4.90 -11.32 7.82
C HIS A 179 -3.42 -11.44 7.46
N ASP A 180 -2.89 -10.42 6.82
CA ASP A 180 -1.51 -10.36 6.39
C ASP A 180 -0.55 -10.46 7.57
N THR A 181 0.45 -11.31 7.43
CA THR A 181 1.41 -11.65 8.50
C THR A 181 2.00 -10.45 9.22
N PRO A 182 2.52 -9.40 8.52
CA PRO A 182 3.14 -8.28 9.22
C PRO A 182 2.16 -7.50 10.10
N ASN A 183 0.90 -7.36 9.68
CA ASN A 183 -0.12 -6.68 10.47
C ASN A 183 -0.56 -7.54 11.68
N VAL A 184 -0.77 -8.85 11.49
CA VAL A 184 -1.07 -9.77 12.60
C VAL A 184 0.05 -9.76 13.64
N LEU A 185 1.32 -9.88 13.21
CA LEU A 185 2.46 -9.85 14.13
C LEU A 185 2.58 -8.51 14.85
N PHE A 186 2.32 -7.40 14.15
CA PHE A 186 2.33 -6.08 14.78
C PHE A 186 1.26 -6.00 15.86
N PHE A 187 0.03 -6.42 15.56
CA PHE A 187 -1.08 -6.39 16.53
C PHE A 187 -0.80 -7.28 17.74
N VAL A 188 -0.39 -8.53 17.55
CA VAL A 188 -0.11 -9.48 18.63
C VAL A 188 0.98 -8.96 19.58
N ASN A 189 1.98 -8.26 19.06
CA ASN A 189 3.10 -7.74 19.84
C ASN A 189 2.82 -6.40 20.53
N ASN A 190 1.75 -5.69 20.13
CA ASN A 190 1.39 -4.37 20.65
C ASN A 190 0.01 -4.40 21.32
N GLU A 191 -1.05 -3.99 20.63
CA GLU A 191 -2.40 -3.79 21.18
C GLU A 191 -3.07 -5.10 21.63
N GLY A 192 -2.80 -6.20 20.92
CA GLY A 192 -3.29 -7.55 21.24
C GLY A 192 -2.44 -8.31 22.24
N LYS A 193 -1.35 -7.69 22.74
CA LYS A 193 -0.41 -8.37 23.67
C LYS A 193 -1.11 -8.88 24.93
N GLY A 194 -0.94 -10.19 25.18
CA GLY A 194 -1.58 -10.86 26.31
C GLY A 194 -3.06 -11.22 26.10
N LYS A 195 -3.68 -10.80 25.02
CA LYS A 195 -5.08 -11.12 24.69
C LYS A 195 -5.19 -12.15 23.57
N VAL A 196 -4.33 -12.04 22.57
CA VAL A 196 -4.29 -12.91 21.40
C VAL A 196 -2.89 -13.45 21.14
N LYS A 197 -2.80 -14.51 20.34
CA LYS A 197 -1.55 -15.13 19.89
C LYS A 197 -1.69 -15.63 18.46
N VAL A 198 -0.57 -15.75 17.75
CA VAL A 198 -0.53 -16.37 16.42
C VAL A 198 -0.87 -17.86 16.53
N ALA A 199 -1.67 -18.36 15.62
CA ALA A 199 -2.05 -19.77 15.50
C ALA A 199 -1.32 -20.44 14.35
N GLY A 200 -0.41 -21.35 14.65
CA GLY A 200 0.38 -22.08 13.66
C GLY A 200 1.45 -21.25 12.99
N GLN A 201 1.95 -21.76 11.86
CA GLN A 201 2.94 -21.07 11.04
C GLN A 201 2.25 -20.18 10.00
N PRO A 202 2.75 -18.97 9.75
CA PRO A 202 2.25 -18.13 8.67
C PRO A 202 2.42 -18.81 7.30
N VAL A 203 1.48 -18.53 6.41
CA VAL A 203 1.57 -18.87 4.98
C VAL A 203 2.37 -17.78 4.29
N SER A 204 3.41 -18.13 3.55
CA SER A 204 4.27 -17.19 2.81
C SER A 204 3.92 -17.13 1.33
N GLY A 205 4.49 -16.15 0.63
CA GLY A 205 4.47 -16.06 -0.84
C GLY A 205 3.72 -14.88 -1.42
N ASP A 206 3.06 -14.07 -0.60
CA ASP A 206 2.42 -12.84 -1.05
C ASP A 206 3.43 -11.69 -1.22
N LYS A 207 3.16 -10.81 -2.18
CA LYS A 207 3.98 -9.62 -2.44
C LYS A 207 3.08 -8.40 -2.59
N TYR A 208 3.46 -7.29 -1.95
CA TYR A 208 2.74 -6.03 -2.13
C TYR A 208 3.26 -5.24 -3.32
N GLY A 209 2.34 -4.63 -4.04
CA GLY A 209 2.61 -3.67 -5.11
C GLY A 209 1.73 -2.43 -4.97
N ILE A 210 2.21 -1.33 -5.50
CA ILE A 210 1.44 -0.09 -5.63
C ILE A 210 0.53 -0.24 -6.84
N GLY A 211 -0.78 0.00 -6.67
CA GLY A 211 -1.77 -0.12 -7.74
C GLY A 211 -1.95 1.18 -8.54
N PHE A 212 -2.24 1.02 -9.83
CA PHE A 212 -2.45 2.12 -10.77
C PHE A 212 -3.59 1.81 -11.75
N PRO A 213 -4.24 2.82 -12.35
CA PRO A 213 -5.12 2.59 -13.49
C PRO A 213 -4.37 1.83 -14.61
N LYS A 214 -5.11 1.03 -15.38
CA LYS A 214 -4.53 0.31 -16.53
C LYS A 214 -3.86 1.25 -17.52
N GLY A 215 -2.63 0.88 -17.97
CA GLY A 215 -1.83 1.69 -18.90
C GLY A 215 -1.20 2.93 -18.29
N SER A 216 -1.14 3.04 -16.97
CA SER A 216 -0.58 4.22 -16.29
C SER A 216 0.89 4.42 -16.58
N ALA A 217 1.24 5.62 -17.07
CA ALA A 217 2.62 6.04 -17.29
C ALA A 217 3.42 6.25 -15.98
N LEU A 218 2.78 6.14 -14.81
CA LEU A 218 3.43 6.24 -13.51
C LEU A 218 4.20 4.97 -13.17
N VAL A 219 3.76 3.79 -13.62
CA VAL A 219 4.36 2.49 -13.26
C VAL A 219 5.87 2.44 -13.53
N PRO A 220 6.38 2.70 -14.73
CA PRO A 220 7.83 2.65 -14.98
C PRO A 220 8.61 3.67 -14.15
N LYS A 221 8.04 4.84 -13.88
CA LYS A 221 8.67 5.89 -13.07
C LYS A 221 8.77 5.47 -11.60
N VAL A 222 7.70 4.91 -11.05
CA VAL A 222 7.68 4.37 -9.69
C VAL A 222 8.66 3.22 -9.55
N ASN A 223 8.74 2.31 -10.52
CA ASN A 223 9.69 1.22 -10.50
C ASN A 223 11.14 1.71 -10.51
N ALA A 224 11.45 2.73 -11.31
CA ALA A 224 12.78 3.36 -11.31
C ALA A 224 13.12 3.97 -9.95
N SER A 225 12.17 4.68 -9.31
CA SER A 225 12.37 5.22 -7.98
C SER A 225 12.53 4.13 -6.92
N LEU A 226 11.77 3.03 -6.98
CA LEU A 226 11.93 1.91 -6.04
C LEU A 226 13.34 1.31 -6.11
N VAL A 227 13.88 1.12 -7.32
CA VAL A 227 15.26 0.63 -7.51
C VAL A 227 16.28 1.61 -6.89
N LYS A 228 16.14 2.90 -7.18
CA LYS A 228 17.03 3.95 -6.68
C LYS A 228 16.97 4.07 -5.15
N ILE A 229 15.77 4.13 -4.57
CA ILE A 229 15.54 4.25 -3.12
C ILE A 229 16.16 3.06 -2.37
N ARG A 230 16.11 1.85 -2.95
CA ARG A 230 16.77 0.67 -2.40
C ARG A 230 18.30 0.79 -2.47
N ALA A 231 18.83 1.14 -3.64
CA ALA A 231 20.28 1.26 -3.86
C ALA A 231 20.92 2.32 -2.96
N GLU A 232 20.20 3.41 -2.66
CA GLU A 232 20.64 4.48 -1.78
C GLU A 232 20.42 4.19 -0.28
N GLY A 233 19.86 3.03 0.08
CA GLY A 233 19.60 2.64 1.47
C GLY A 233 18.41 3.34 2.13
N ARG A 234 17.68 4.21 1.43
CA ARG A 234 16.49 4.91 1.96
C ARG A 234 15.37 3.94 2.31
N TYR A 235 15.16 2.91 1.49
CA TYR A 235 14.22 1.84 1.79
C TYR A 235 14.56 1.15 3.13
N ALA A 236 15.83 0.81 3.36
CA ALA A 236 16.27 0.18 4.60
C ALA A 236 16.06 1.09 5.82
N GLN A 237 16.23 2.41 5.66
CA GLN A 237 15.96 3.38 6.73
C GLN A 237 14.47 3.38 7.11
N ILE A 238 13.55 3.42 6.12
CA ILE A 238 12.11 3.36 6.34
C ILE A 238 11.73 2.01 6.97
N TYR A 239 12.30 0.92 6.48
CA TYR A 239 12.03 -0.42 7.00
C TYR A 239 12.44 -0.55 8.49
N ARG A 240 13.64 -0.10 8.85
CA ARG A 240 14.08 -0.08 10.26
C ARG A 240 13.19 0.78 11.15
N LYS A 241 12.75 1.93 10.66
CA LYS A 241 11.86 2.83 11.41
C LYS A 241 10.56 2.11 11.82
N TRP A 242 9.96 1.32 10.93
CA TRP A 242 8.64 0.73 11.15
C TRP A 242 8.65 -0.68 11.69
N PHE A 243 9.70 -1.47 11.35
CA PHE A 243 9.78 -2.88 11.73
C PHE A 243 10.91 -3.19 12.74
N GLY A 244 11.78 -2.23 13.02
CA GLY A 244 12.88 -2.43 13.98
C GLY A 244 13.96 -3.42 13.53
N ALA A 245 13.98 -3.80 12.25
CA ALA A 245 14.85 -4.82 11.67
C ALA A 245 15.39 -4.40 10.31
N GLU A 246 16.39 -5.07 9.80
CA GLU A 246 16.83 -4.91 8.42
C GLU A 246 15.82 -5.56 7.45
N PRO A 247 15.61 -4.96 6.25
CA PRO A 247 14.77 -5.59 5.25
C PRO A 247 15.40 -6.92 4.80
N PRO A 248 14.56 -7.94 4.51
CA PRO A 248 15.05 -9.17 3.90
C PRO A 248 15.71 -8.87 2.54
N LYS A 249 16.66 -9.72 2.14
CA LYS A 249 17.22 -9.67 0.78
C LYS A 249 16.10 -10.05 -0.20
N MET A 250 15.69 -9.11 -1.02
CA MET A 250 14.67 -9.31 -2.07
C MET A 250 15.34 -9.62 -3.40
#